data_784ee8e30b8216cab6d74d1a83ad4568
#
_entry.id   784ee8e30b8216cab6d74d1a83ad4568
#
_cell.length_a   1.000
_cell.length_b   1.000
_cell.length_c   1.000
_cell.angle_alpha   90.00
_cell.angle_beta   90.00
_cell.angle_gamma   90.00
#
_symmetry.space_group_name_H-M   'P 1'
#
loop_
_entity.id
_entity.type
_entity.pdbx_description
1 polymer ?
#
loop_
_entity_poly.entity_id
_entity_poly.type
_entity_poly.pdbx_seq_one_letter_code
_entity_poly.pdbx_strand_id
1 'polypeptide(L)'
;MLKRLWALAVIVLPLAAPAQEAAQRPQTIALISTLGDQLSIVKQRGKRASSLDDFSRRTVQVDPQLLNMAVLRGLDSALAAEEPASQRIMLRWSANPGLVEQLRNASFETRDALVLDALRERLIQIPQRAEWDRIEAILPRYAWESREGMPSRLGGIGIYVKPTGNQWELLDEDGIDRKQEQADQDQTTTDPRTGEQHKSKAYVAPFISFERVTLDAKTLTVVARKPQFTHTKYSDPKSNAIDVIEQVSPAEIVTQLNKLVEQAAYRSVRGTVEVGPVKPTASDAGQ
;
A
#
# COMPACT_ATOMS: atom_id res chain seq x y z
N MET A 1 -8.50 -92.11 17.27
CA MET A 1 -8.22 -91.64 15.90
C MET A 1 -8.65 -90.18 15.84
N LEU A 2 -7.72 -89.22 15.95
CA LEU A 2 -7.98 -87.77 16.03
C LEU A 2 -7.65 -87.19 14.69
N LYS A 3 -8.65 -86.71 13.93
CA LYS A 3 -8.46 -85.96 12.67
C LYS A 3 -8.28 -84.48 12.98
N ARG A 4 -7.08 -83.93 12.76
CA ARG A 4 -6.77 -82.53 12.86
C ARG A 4 -7.17 -81.87 11.53
N LEU A 5 -8.16 -80.98 11.58
CA LEU A 5 -8.48 -79.99 10.51
C LEU A 5 -7.57 -78.77 10.66
N TRP A 6 -6.81 -78.49 9.63
CA TRP A 6 -6.05 -77.23 9.48
C TRP A 6 -6.94 -76.25 8.69
N ALA A 7 -7.32 -75.13 9.34
CA ALA A 7 -8.00 -74.02 8.66
C ALA A 7 -6.92 -73.06 8.11
N LEU A 8 -6.87 -72.92 6.79
CA LEU A 8 -6.04 -71.93 6.09
C LEU A 8 -6.76 -70.61 6.15
N ALA A 9 -6.22 -69.64 6.91
CA ALA A 9 -6.66 -68.26 6.92
C ALA A 9 -6.00 -67.54 5.75
N VAL A 10 -6.76 -67.15 4.74
CA VAL A 10 -6.34 -66.29 3.63
C VAL A 10 -6.44 -64.83 4.11
N ILE A 11 -5.30 -64.22 4.36
CA ILE A 11 -5.22 -62.77 4.66
C ILE A 11 -5.28 -62.00 3.33
N VAL A 12 -6.42 -61.39 3.04
CA VAL A 12 -6.58 -60.44 1.93
C VAL A 12 -6.07 -59.09 2.42
N LEU A 13 -4.85 -58.72 2.03
CA LEU A 13 -4.32 -57.38 2.22
C LEU A 13 -5.02 -56.43 1.23
N PRO A 14 -5.67 -55.36 1.68
CA PRO A 14 -6.17 -54.34 0.76
C PRO A 14 -4.96 -53.63 0.14
N LEU A 15 -4.80 -53.72 -1.17
CA LEU A 15 -3.93 -52.82 -1.94
C LEU A 15 -4.51 -51.39 -1.81
N ALA A 16 -3.95 -50.62 -0.91
CA ALA A 16 -4.15 -49.17 -0.93
C ALA A 16 -3.50 -48.62 -2.21
N ALA A 17 -4.30 -48.39 -3.24
CA ALA A 17 -3.86 -47.63 -4.38
C ALA A 17 -3.43 -46.23 -3.88
N PRO A 18 -2.22 -45.73 -4.21
CA PRO A 18 -1.86 -44.37 -3.89
C PRO A 18 -2.90 -43.46 -4.58
N ALA A 19 -3.63 -42.69 -3.79
CA ALA A 19 -4.47 -41.63 -4.31
C ALA A 19 -3.54 -40.74 -5.15
N GLN A 20 -3.66 -40.85 -6.46
CA GLN A 20 -2.95 -40.01 -7.40
C GLN A 20 -3.43 -38.57 -7.12
N GLU A 21 -2.61 -37.81 -6.41
CA GLU A 21 -2.84 -36.39 -6.16
C GLU A 21 -3.02 -35.78 -7.54
N ALA A 22 -4.25 -35.50 -7.90
CA ALA A 22 -4.57 -34.90 -9.19
C ALA A 22 -3.77 -33.60 -9.26
N ALA A 23 -2.77 -33.58 -10.13
CA ALA A 23 -1.90 -32.42 -10.32
C ALA A 23 -2.81 -31.22 -10.55
N GLN A 24 -3.00 -30.39 -9.52
CA GLN A 24 -3.83 -29.20 -9.61
C GLN A 24 -3.21 -28.32 -10.69
N ARG A 25 -4.01 -27.98 -11.70
CA ARG A 25 -3.54 -27.06 -12.74
C ARG A 25 -3.02 -25.79 -12.08
N PRO A 26 -1.95 -25.17 -12.61
CA PRO A 26 -1.48 -23.89 -12.12
C PRO A 26 -2.61 -22.87 -12.11
N GLN A 27 -2.79 -22.18 -11.00
CA GLN A 27 -3.79 -21.11 -10.91
C GLN A 27 -3.38 -19.96 -11.83
N THR A 28 -4.35 -19.39 -12.54
CA THR A 28 -4.15 -18.21 -13.37
C THR A 28 -4.70 -16.98 -12.65
N ILE A 29 -3.82 -16.03 -12.35
CA ILE A 29 -4.11 -14.82 -11.59
C ILE A 29 -3.94 -13.60 -12.49
N ALA A 30 -5.00 -12.81 -12.64
CA ALA A 30 -4.89 -11.52 -13.31
C ALA A 30 -4.54 -10.42 -12.31
N LEU A 31 -3.58 -9.56 -12.65
CA LEU A 31 -3.10 -8.45 -11.84
C LEU A 31 -3.49 -7.13 -12.49
N ILE A 32 -4.12 -6.23 -11.76
CA ILE A 32 -4.52 -4.93 -12.27
C ILE A 32 -4.33 -3.85 -11.22
N SER A 33 -3.90 -2.65 -11.64
CA SER A 33 -3.81 -1.48 -10.78
C SER A 33 -4.60 -0.33 -11.38
N THR A 34 -5.42 0.32 -10.55
CA THR A 34 -6.23 1.49 -10.90
C THR A 34 -5.79 2.75 -10.14
N LEU A 35 -4.52 2.84 -9.72
CA LEU A 35 -4.02 4.03 -9.02
C LEU A 35 -4.18 5.33 -9.82
N GLY A 36 -4.28 5.19 -11.14
CA GLY A 36 -4.55 6.32 -12.02
C GLY A 36 -3.32 7.14 -12.38
N ASP A 37 -3.58 8.37 -12.82
CA ASP A 37 -2.62 9.31 -13.37
C ASP A 37 -2.49 10.59 -12.53
N GLN A 38 -3.07 10.60 -11.32
CA GLN A 38 -3.12 11.78 -10.47
C GLN A 38 -2.32 11.59 -9.19
N LEU A 39 -1.46 12.56 -8.92
CA LEU A 39 -0.63 12.64 -7.73
C LEU A 39 -1.06 13.83 -6.88
N SER A 40 -1.40 13.58 -5.63
CA SER A 40 -1.78 14.64 -4.69
C SER A 40 -0.53 15.25 -4.05
N ILE A 41 -0.38 16.57 -4.13
CA ILE A 41 0.61 17.31 -3.35
C ILE A 41 -0.14 18.02 -2.23
N VAL A 42 0.14 17.62 -1.00
CA VAL A 42 -0.47 18.15 0.22
C VAL A 42 0.60 18.88 1.01
N LYS A 43 0.49 20.22 1.08
CA LYS A 43 1.45 21.05 1.84
C LYS A 43 0.77 21.56 3.11
N GLN A 44 1.36 21.28 4.26
CA GLN A 44 0.95 21.89 5.53
C GLN A 44 1.23 23.40 5.47
N ARG A 45 0.26 24.18 5.90
CA ARG A 45 0.41 25.65 6.08
C ARG A 45 0.72 25.90 7.55
N GLY A 46 1.47 26.97 7.83
CA GLY A 46 1.61 27.46 9.19
C GLY A 46 0.23 27.86 9.74
N LYS A 47 -0.02 27.58 10.99
CA LYS A 47 -1.25 27.96 11.68
C LYS A 47 -1.46 29.48 11.55
N ARG A 48 -2.55 29.88 10.89
CA ARG A 48 -3.02 31.27 10.89
C ARG A 48 -4.36 31.26 11.62
N ALA A 49 -4.54 32.13 12.56
CA ALA A 49 -5.71 32.23 13.44
C ALA A 49 -7.09 32.27 12.74
N SER A 50 -7.14 32.43 11.42
CA SER A 50 -8.36 32.54 10.62
C SER A 50 -8.53 31.46 9.54
N SER A 51 -7.64 30.46 9.44
CA SER A 51 -7.69 29.44 8.39
C SER A 51 -8.38 28.16 8.90
N LEU A 52 -9.55 27.84 8.33
CA LEU A 52 -10.29 26.60 8.58
C LEU A 52 -9.58 25.35 8.03
N ASP A 53 -8.61 25.51 7.12
CA ASP A 53 -7.86 24.41 6.53
C ASP A 53 -6.36 24.68 6.58
N ASP A 54 -5.66 23.95 7.45
CA ASP A 54 -4.21 24.06 7.66
C ASP A 54 -3.40 23.45 6.50
N PHE A 55 -4.05 23.03 5.42
CA PHE A 55 -3.43 22.34 4.31
C PHE A 55 -3.81 22.95 2.97
N SER A 56 -2.84 23.04 2.06
CA SER A 56 -3.10 23.25 0.64
C SER A 56 -2.96 21.94 -0.11
N ARG A 57 -3.89 21.70 -1.05
CA ARG A 57 -3.87 20.49 -1.89
C ARG A 57 -3.79 20.90 -3.35
N ARG A 58 -2.95 20.21 -4.10
CA ARG A 58 -2.83 20.35 -5.54
C ARG A 58 -2.71 18.96 -6.15
N THR A 59 -3.43 18.72 -7.23
CA THR A 59 -3.30 17.50 -8.02
C THR A 59 -2.39 17.77 -9.21
N VAL A 60 -1.45 16.87 -9.45
CA VAL A 60 -0.54 16.89 -10.60
C VAL A 60 -0.81 15.64 -11.42
N GLN A 61 -0.92 15.81 -12.72
CA GLN A 61 -1.06 14.69 -13.64
C GLN A 61 0.32 14.07 -13.90
N VAL A 62 0.39 12.74 -13.85
CA VAL A 62 1.59 11.94 -14.11
C VAL A 62 1.27 10.86 -15.14
N ASP A 63 2.29 10.21 -15.69
CA ASP A 63 2.06 9.06 -16.56
C ASP A 63 1.39 7.92 -15.77
N PRO A 64 0.17 7.50 -16.15
CA PRO A 64 -0.56 6.45 -15.45
C PRO A 64 0.19 5.12 -15.47
N GLN A 65 0.99 4.86 -16.49
CA GLN A 65 1.75 3.62 -16.58
C GLN A 65 2.87 3.56 -15.53
N LEU A 66 3.47 4.70 -15.17
CA LEU A 66 4.56 4.75 -14.20
C LEU A 66 4.15 4.16 -12.85
N LEU A 67 3.06 4.65 -12.28
CA LEU A 67 2.58 4.22 -10.96
C LEU A 67 1.94 2.83 -11.01
N ASN A 68 1.10 2.58 -11.99
CA ASN A 68 0.45 1.28 -12.14
C ASN A 68 1.47 0.15 -12.35
N MET A 69 2.50 0.37 -13.16
CA MET A 69 3.54 -0.64 -13.38
C MET A 69 4.42 -0.87 -12.15
N ALA A 70 4.73 0.17 -11.36
CA ALA A 70 5.46 0.00 -10.11
C ALA A 70 4.68 -0.90 -9.12
N VAL A 71 3.38 -0.65 -8.96
CA VAL A 71 2.49 -1.49 -8.15
C VAL A 71 2.45 -2.92 -8.68
N LEU A 72 2.25 -3.10 -9.99
CA LEU A 72 2.13 -4.43 -10.58
C LEU A 72 3.41 -5.25 -10.42
N ARG A 73 4.59 -4.62 -10.53
CA ARG A 73 5.87 -5.31 -10.25
C ARG A 73 5.96 -5.78 -8.80
N GLY A 74 5.59 -4.94 -7.84
CA GLY A 74 5.58 -5.32 -6.43
C GLY A 74 4.61 -6.45 -6.12
N LEU A 75 3.40 -6.39 -6.68
CA LEU A 75 2.37 -7.41 -6.54
C LEU A 75 2.80 -8.74 -7.18
N ASP A 76 3.32 -8.70 -8.41
CA ASP A 76 3.81 -9.89 -9.14
C ASP A 76 4.97 -10.56 -8.40
N SER A 77 5.94 -9.77 -7.94
CA SER A 77 7.10 -10.30 -7.20
C SER A 77 6.67 -10.99 -5.90
N ALA A 78 5.68 -10.43 -5.19
CA ALA A 78 5.18 -11.04 -3.96
C ALA A 78 4.42 -12.34 -4.24
N LEU A 79 3.53 -12.34 -5.24
CA LEU A 79 2.79 -13.54 -5.63
C LEU A 79 3.70 -14.63 -6.22
N ALA A 80 4.76 -14.24 -6.94
CA ALA A 80 5.77 -15.19 -7.41
C ALA A 80 6.47 -15.93 -6.26
N ALA A 81 6.68 -15.23 -5.13
CA ALA A 81 7.29 -15.82 -3.95
C ALA A 81 6.32 -16.70 -3.14
N GLU A 82 5.06 -16.27 -3.02
CA GLU A 82 4.05 -17.01 -2.22
C GLU A 82 3.40 -18.16 -3.00
N GLU A 83 3.19 -18.00 -4.30
CA GLU A 83 2.50 -18.94 -5.18
C GLU A 83 3.32 -19.17 -6.46
N PRO A 84 4.50 -19.80 -6.37
CA PRO A 84 5.45 -19.90 -7.48
C PRO A 84 4.89 -20.70 -8.69
N ALA A 85 3.94 -21.61 -8.46
CA ALA A 85 3.30 -22.38 -9.52
C ALA A 85 2.21 -21.62 -10.27
N SER A 86 1.79 -20.41 -9.80
CA SER A 86 0.73 -19.64 -10.43
C SER A 86 1.20 -18.97 -11.72
N GLN A 87 0.33 -18.90 -12.72
CA GLN A 87 0.50 -18.04 -13.90
C GLN A 87 -0.07 -16.66 -13.59
N ARG A 88 0.67 -15.59 -13.90
CA ARG A 88 0.27 -14.21 -13.62
C ARG A 88 0.17 -13.41 -14.92
N ILE A 89 -0.96 -12.71 -15.08
CA ILE A 89 -1.27 -11.90 -16.26
C ILE A 89 -1.44 -10.46 -15.82
N MET A 90 -0.57 -9.56 -16.29
CA MET A 90 -0.67 -8.13 -15.98
C MET A 90 -1.62 -7.43 -16.95
N LEU A 91 -2.64 -6.78 -16.42
CA LEU A 91 -3.62 -6.01 -17.19
C LEU A 91 -3.30 -4.52 -17.13
N ARG A 92 -3.48 -3.84 -18.26
CA ARG A 92 -3.36 -2.38 -18.31
C ARG A 92 -4.68 -1.74 -17.95
N TRP A 93 -4.61 -0.70 -17.14
CA TRP A 93 -5.72 0.15 -16.77
C TRP A 93 -5.50 1.58 -17.27
N SER A 94 -6.59 2.19 -17.73
CA SER A 94 -6.66 3.62 -18.04
C SER A 94 -8.07 4.09 -17.67
N ALA A 95 -8.18 5.10 -16.83
CA ALA A 95 -9.47 5.70 -16.52
C ALA A 95 -10.03 6.38 -17.77
N ASN A 96 -11.32 6.19 -18.05
CA ASN A 96 -11.98 6.93 -19.10
C ASN A 96 -12.27 8.38 -18.64
N PRO A 97 -12.43 9.35 -19.56
CA PRO A 97 -12.69 10.75 -19.19
C PRO A 97 -13.92 10.94 -18.31
N GLY A 98 -14.97 10.12 -18.51
CA GLY A 98 -16.18 10.15 -17.70
C GLY A 98 -15.92 9.78 -16.24
N LEU A 99 -15.11 8.75 -15.97
CA LEU A 99 -14.70 8.39 -14.62
C LEU A 99 -13.88 9.49 -13.97
N VAL A 100 -12.94 10.10 -14.69
CA VAL A 100 -12.13 11.21 -14.18
C VAL A 100 -13.00 12.36 -13.70
N GLU A 101 -14.02 12.72 -14.50
CA GLU A 101 -14.96 13.78 -14.12
C GLU A 101 -15.85 13.40 -12.94
N GLN A 102 -16.34 12.16 -12.89
CA GLN A 102 -17.08 11.66 -11.73
C GLN A 102 -16.25 11.70 -10.45
N LEU A 103 -14.99 11.26 -10.50
CA LEU A 103 -14.07 11.29 -9.36
C LEU A 103 -13.77 12.72 -8.90
N ARG A 104 -13.70 13.69 -9.81
CA ARG A 104 -13.48 15.10 -9.46
C ARG A 104 -14.62 15.66 -8.63
N ASN A 105 -15.87 15.29 -8.97
CA ASN A 105 -17.08 15.82 -8.37
C ASN A 105 -17.60 14.98 -7.18
N ALA A 106 -17.09 13.78 -6.97
CA ALA A 106 -17.52 12.87 -5.92
C ALA A 106 -16.90 13.23 -4.56
N SER A 107 -17.62 12.91 -3.48
CA SER A 107 -17.06 12.93 -2.13
C SER A 107 -15.97 11.85 -1.96
N PHE A 108 -15.08 12.01 -0.99
CA PHE A 108 -14.02 11.03 -0.75
C PHE A 108 -14.58 9.63 -0.46
N GLU A 109 -15.71 9.54 0.25
CA GLU A 109 -16.35 8.28 0.63
C GLU A 109 -16.90 7.51 -0.57
N THR A 110 -17.32 8.22 -1.62
CA THR A 110 -17.91 7.61 -2.82
C THR A 110 -16.89 7.24 -3.89
N ARG A 111 -15.70 7.85 -3.88
CA ARG A 111 -14.66 7.63 -4.91
C ARG A 111 -14.20 6.18 -4.97
N ASP A 112 -14.01 5.54 -3.84
CA ASP A 112 -13.53 4.14 -3.77
C ASP A 112 -14.52 3.19 -4.47
N ALA A 113 -15.83 3.41 -4.28
CA ALA A 113 -16.87 2.63 -4.95
C ALA A 113 -16.89 2.89 -6.47
N LEU A 114 -16.79 4.14 -6.90
CA LEU A 114 -16.77 4.51 -8.33
C LEU A 114 -15.60 3.84 -9.06
N VAL A 115 -14.41 3.79 -8.46
CA VAL A 115 -13.26 3.13 -9.08
C VAL A 115 -13.47 1.62 -9.19
N LEU A 116 -14.02 0.98 -8.16
CA LEU A 116 -14.30 -0.46 -8.18
C LEU A 116 -15.35 -0.82 -9.22
N ASP A 117 -16.40 -0.03 -9.35
CA ASP A 117 -17.47 -0.28 -10.33
C ASP A 117 -16.96 -0.08 -11.78
N ALA A 118 -16.18 0.98 -12.03
CA ALA A 118 -15.54 1.17 -13.33
C ALA A 118 -14.54 0.05 -13.67
N LEU A 119 -13.83 -0.48 -12.68
CA LEU A 119 -12.98 -1.65 -12.85
C LEU A 119 -13.79 -2.87 -13.26
N ARG A 120 -14.90 -3.15 -12.58
CA ARG A 120 -15.80 -4.27 -12.90
C ARG A 120 -16.34 -4.16 -14.32
N GLU A 121 -16.82 -2.98 -14.71
CA GLU A 121 -17.30 -2.72 -16.08
C GLU A 121 -16.21 -3.04 -17.12
N ARG A 122 -14.97 -2.62 -16.87
CA ARG A 122 -13.84 -2.92 -17.75
C ARG A 122 -13.53 -4.41 -17.80
N LEU A 123 -13.56 -5.11 -16.67
CA LEU A 123 -13.28 -6.53 -16.59
C LEU A 123 -14.34 -7.39 -17.30
N ILE A 124 -15.61 -6.98 -17.28
CA ILE A 124 -16.68 -7.66 -18.00
C ILE A 124 -16.38 -7.71 -19.52
N GLN A 125 -15.72 -6.71 -20.06
CA GLN A 125 -15.38 -6.62 -21.48
C GLN A 125 -14.20 -7.52 -21.90
N ILE A 126 -13.58 -8.25 -20.98
CA ILE A 126 -12.44 -9.14 -21.25
C ILE A 126 -12.92 -10.60 -21.33
N PRO A 127 -13.07 -11.19 -22.52
CA PRO A 127 -13.58 -12.57 -22.66
C PRO A 127 -12.69 -13.61 -21.97
N GLN A 128 -11.35 -13.41 -22.01
CA GLN A 128 -10.35 -14.30 -21.42
C GLN A 128 -10.47 -14.40 -19.89
N ARG A 129 -11.23 -13.51 -19.26
CA ARG A 129 -11.48 -13.51 -17.82
C ARG A 129 -12.08 -14.85 -17.33
N ALA A 130 -12.84 -15.54 -18.17
CA ALA A 130 -13.44 -16.83 -17.83
C ALA A 130 -12.40 -17.93 -17.55
N GLU A 131 -11.17 -17.76 -18.05
CA GLU A 131 -10.05 -18.69 -17.87
C GLU A 131 -9.25 -18.43 -16.60
N TRP A 132 -9.44 -17.28 -15.96
CA TRP A 132 -8.73 -16.91 -14.75
C TRP A 132 -9.43 -17.47 -13.52
N ASP A 133 -8.63 -17.77 -12.49
CA ASP A 133 -9.15 -18.26 -11.21
C ASP A 133 -9.52 -17.09 -10.29
N ARG A 134 -8.68 -16.04 -10.27
CA ARG A 134 -8.95 -14.81 -9.51
C ARG A 134 -8.27 -13.57 -10.12
N ILE A 135 -8.69 -12.42 -9.65
CA ILE A 135 -8.11 -11.13 -10.01
C ILE A 135 -7.63 -10.43 -8.74
N GLU A 136 -6.38 -10.02 -8.74
CA GLU A 136 -5.78 -9.19 -7.69
C GLU A 136 -5.72 -7.75 -8.19
N ALA A 137 -6.50 -6.90 -7.58
CA ALA A 137 -6.62 -5.50 -7.95
C ALA A 137 -6.05 -4.57 -6.87
N ILE A 138 -5.32 -3.54 -7.28
CA ILE A 138 -4.91 -2.45 -6.41
C ILE A 138 -5.72 -1.22 -6.78
N LEU A 139 -6.54 -0.75 -5.85
CA LEU A 139 -7.39 0.42 -6.00
C LEU A 139 -6.89 1.56 -5.11
N PRO A 140 -6.90 2.82 -5.58
CA PRO A 140 -6.64 3.95 -4.69
C PRO A 140 -7.71 4.00 -3.60
N ARG A 141 -7.33 4.35 -2.39
CA ARG A 141 -8.25 4.56 -1.28
C ARG A 141 -8.27 6.04 -0.91
N TYR A 142 -9.40 6.68 -1.13
CA TYR A 142 -9.60 8.10 -0.85
C TYR A 142 -10.26 8.34 0.50
N ALA A 143 -11.22 7.47 0.88
CA ALA A 143 -11.85 7.51 2.17
C ALA A 143 -10.92 6.92 3.23
N TRP A 144 -10.73 7.63 4.32
CA TRP A 144 -9.95 7.17 5.45
C TRP A 144 -10.80 7.26 6.72
N GLU A 145 -10.91 6.15 7.43
CA GLU A 145 -11.53 6.16 8.74
C GLU A 145 -10.74 7.10 9.66
N SER A 146 -11.47 7.95 10.37
CA SER A 146 -10.95 8.99 11.24
C SER A 146 -9.87 8.46 12.18
N ARG A 147 -8.61 8.67 11.82
CA ARG A 147 -7.47 8.55 12.72
C ARG A 147 -6.84 9.91 12.87
N GLU A 148 -6.41 10.23 14.07
CA GLU A 148 -5.69 11.47 14.32
C GLU A 148 -4.35 11.51 13.56
N GLY A 149 -3.95 12.70 13.13
CA GLY A 149 -2.65 12.94 12.51
C GLY A 149 -2.64 12.92 10.98
N MET A 150 -1.43 12.83 10.41
CA MET A 150 -1.17 12.91 8.97
C MET A 150 -2.00 11.93 8.12
N PRO A 151 -2.17 10.64 8.51
CA PRO A 151 -2.93 9.69 7.69
C PRO A 151 -4.39 10.06 7.45
N SER A 152 -5.04 10.76 8.38
CA SER A 152 -6.46 11.13 8.25
C SER A 152 -6.75 12.10 7.10
N ARG A 153 -5.73 12.66 6.47
CA ARG A 153 -5.82 13.71 5.45
C ARG A 153 -5.23 13.32 4.10
N LEU A 154 -4.66 12.11 4.01
CA LEU A 154 -3.93 11.63 2.83
C LEU A 154 -4.64 10.44 2.20
N GLY A 155 -5.36 10.67 1.09
CA GLY A 155 -6.00 9.64 0.29
C GLY A 155 -5.30 9.46 -1.06
N GLY A 156 -5.37 8.25 -1.62
CA GLY A 156 -4.75 7.91 -2.89
C GLY A 156 -3.23 7.89 -2.81
N ILE A 157 -2.57 8.47 -3.80
CA ILE A 157 -1.11 8.54 -3.90
C ILE A 157 -0.64 9.99 -3.96
N GLY A 158 0.48 10.29 -3.31
CA GLY A 158 0.96 11.68 -3.32
C GLY A 158 2.21 11.94 -2.54
N ILE A 159 2.43 13.24 -2.33
CA ILE A 159 3.55 13.80 -1.61
C ILE A 159 3.00 14.75 -0.55
N TYR A 160 3.32 14.47 0.69
CA TYR A 160 3.06 15.37 1.79
C TYR A 160 4.29 16.21 2.07
N VAL A 161 4.09 17.52 2.31
CA VAL A 161 5.16 18.48 2.58
C VAL A 161 4.89 19.14 3.93
N LYS A 162 5.80 18.93 4.88
CA LYS A 162 5.84 19.67 6.14
C LYS A 162 6.99 20.68 6.09
N PRO A 163 6.71 21.99 5.96
CA PRO A 163 7.73 23.01 6.01
C PRO A 163 8.27 23.18 7.43
N THR A 164 9.41 23.83 7.58
CA THR A 164 9.88 24.33 8.87
C THR A 164 8.86 25.34 9.39
N GLY A 165 8.43 25.19 10.64
CA GLY A 165 7.49 26.15 11.26
C GLY A 165 8.04 27.57 11.17
N ASN A 166 7.17 28.56 10.92
CA ASN A 166 7.58 29.95 10.88
C ASN A 166 8.11 30.35 12.27
N GLN A 167 9.23 31.10 12.30
CA GLN A 167 9.80 31.64 13.54
C GLN A 167 8.82 32.49 14.37
N TRP A 168 7.71 32.94 13.77
CA TRP A 168 6.65 33.70 14.42
C TRP A 168 5.74 32.85 15.35
N GLU A 169 5.74 31.52 15.24
CA GLU A 169 5.02 30.64 16.16
C GLU A 169 5.67 30.54 17.55
N LEU A 170 6.91 31.04 17.70
CA LEU A 170 7.61 31.09 18.98
C LEU A 170 7.16 32.25 19.89
N LEU A 171 6.26 33.12 19.41
CA LEU A 171 5.83 34.31 20.13
C LEU A 171 4.39 34.24 20.68
N ASP A 172 3.67 33.13 20.52
CA ASP A 172 2.38 33.01 21.18
C ASP A 172 2.57 32.67 22.66
N GLU A 173 2.28 33.71 23.50
CA GLU A 173 2.44 33.68 24.96
C GLU A 173 1.48 32.68 25.67
N ASP A 174 0.53 32.06 25.00
CA ASP A 174 -0.47 31.18 25.58
C ASP A 174 -0.08 29.69 25.44
N GLY A 175 0.68 29.21 26.41
CA GLY A 175 1.24 27.89 26.69
C GLY A 175 0.45 26.60 26.44
N ILE A 176 -0.60 26.56 25.63
CA ILE A 176 -1.51 25.40 25.49
C ILE A 176 -1.05 24.40 24.40
N ASP A 177 -0.33 24.83 23.38
CA ASP A 177 0.07 23.98 22.23
C ASP A 177 1.47 23.34 22.32
N ARG A 178 2.25 23.64 23.34
CA ARG A 178 3.65 23.15 23.48
C ARG A 178 3.82 21.65 23.55
N LYS A 179 2.82 20.90 24.03
CA LYS A 179 2.93 19.43 24.13
C LYS A 179 2.80 18.73 22.78
N GLN A 180 1.97 19.26 21.88
CA GLN A 180 1.80 18.67 20.53
C GLN A 180 2.94 19.08 19.59
N GLU A 181 3.49 20.29 19.76
CA GLU A 181 4.69 20.74 19.04
C GLU A 181 5.96 20.00 19.46
N GLN A 182 6.12 19.64 20.73
CA GLN A 182 7.26 18.87 21.21
C GLN A 182 7.27 17.44 20.64
N ALA A 183 6.10 16.81 20.48
CA ALA A 183 5.99 15.50 19.83
C ALA A 183 6.33 15.55 18.33
N ASP A 184 6.12 16.70 17.69
CA ASP A 184 6.44 16.93 16.26
C ASP A 184 7.89 17.37 16.02
N GLN A 185 8.61 17.83 17.06
CA GLN A 185 9.94 18.42 16.92
C GLN A 185 11.05 17.41 16.58
N ASP A 186 10.86 16.13 16.91
CA ASP A 186 11.90 15.10 16.83
C ASP A 186 11.53 13.94 15.87
N GLN A 187 10.99 14.26 14.69
CA GLN A 187 10.62 13.23 13.75
C GLN A 187 11.84 12.66 13.02
N THR A 188 11.97 11.34 13.07
CA THR A 188 12.99 10.64 12.29
C THR A 188 12.66 10.75 10.81
N THR A 189 13.62 11.24 10.04
CA THR A 189 13.58 11.35 8.58
C THR A 189 14.76 10.59 7.99
N THR A 190 14.71 10.35 6.69
CA THR A 190 15.74 9.60 5.96
C THR A 190 16.34 10.52 4.90
N ASP A 191 17.66 10.55 4.76
CA ASP A 191 18.32 11.17 3.60
C ASP A 191 17.99 10.33 2.36
N PRO A 192 17.37 10.90 1.32
CA PRO A 192 16.91 10.14 0.16
C PRO A 192 18.05 9.56 -0.68
N ARG A 193 19.29 10.07 -0.51
CA ARG A 193 20.49 9.66 -1.26
C ARG A 193 21.28 8.57 -0.54
N THR A 194 21.51 8.75 0.76
CA THR A 194 22.34 7.81 1.55
C THR A 194 21.53 6.75 2.28
N GLY A 195 20.25 7.00 2.55
CA GLY A 195 19.41 6.15 3.39
C GLY A 195 19.66 6.33 4.89
N GLU A 196 20.55 7.24 5.30
CA GLU A 196 20.82 7.52 6.70
C GLU A 196 19.64 8.19 7.39
N GLN A 197 19.40 7.81 8.64
CA GLN A 197 18.33 8.40 9.45
C GLN A 197 18.86 9.55 10.28
N HIS A 198 18.09 10.62 10.34
CA HIS A 198 18.38 11.81 11.16
C HIS A 198 17.08 12.46 11.63
N LYS A 199 17.19 13.45 12.51
CA LYS A 199 16.03 14.19 13.01
C LYS A 199 15.85 15.48 12.21
N SER A 200 14.61 15.75 11.77
CA SER A 200 14.28 17.00 11.08
C SER A 200 12.87 17.47 11.43
N LYS A 201 12.70 18.79 11.54
CA LYS A 201 11.38 19.44 11.72
C LYS A 201 10.60 19.53 10.41
N ALA A 202 11.32 19.68 9.29
CA ALA A 202 10.76 19.78 7.95
C ALA A 202 11.06 18.53 7.15
N TYR A 203 10.10 18.06 6.36
CA TYR A 203 10.28 16.87 5.52
C TYR A 203 9.31 16.82 4.35
N VAL A 204 9.69 16.07 3.35
CA VAL A 204 8.83 15.62 2.26
C VAL A 204 8.52 14.15 2.48
N ALA A 205 7.25 13.77 2.39
CA ALA A 205 6.84 12.38 2.59
C ALA A 205 6.01 11.88 1.39
N PRO A 206 6.60 11.15 0.46
CA PRO A 206 5.83 10.31 -0.45
C PRO A 206 4.92 9.38 0.36
N PHE A 207 3.67 9.23 -0.08
CA PHE A 207 2.68 8.37 0.56
C PHE A 207 1.83 7.64 -0.46
N ILE A 208 1.29 6.49 -0.04
CA ILE A 208 0.28 5.75 -0.78
C ILE A 208 -0.78 5.19 0.17
N SER A 209 -2.04 5.43 -0.16
CA SER A 209 -3.22 4.84 0.45
C SER A 209 -3.97 4.05 -0.61
N PHE A 210 -4.04 2.74 -0.46
CA PHE A 210 -4.70 1.86 -1.41
C PHE A 210 -5.39 0.69 -0.71
N GLU A 211 -6.23 0.01 -1.45
CA GLU A 211 -6.82 -1.25 -1.04
C GLU A 211 -6.43 -2.34 -2.04
N ARG A 212 -5.89 -3.46 -1.55
CA ARG A 212 -5.79 -4.67 -2.35
C ARG A 212 -7.12 -5.39 -2.27
N VAL A 213 -7.72 -5.65 -3.43
CA VAL A 213 -8.99 -6.33 -3.57
C VAL A 213 -8.79 -7.60 -4.37
N THR A 214 -9.20 -8.73 -3.79
CA THR A 214 -9.27 -10.01 -4.50
C THR A 214 -10.68 -10.19 -5.03
N LEU A 215 -10.82 -10.38 -6.34
CA LEU A 215 -12.08 -10.65 -6.99
C LEU A 215 -12.11 -12.11 -7.51
N ASP A 216 -13.24 -12.76 -7.36
CA ASP A 216 -13.54 -13.96 -8.15
C ASP A 216 -13.59 -13.61 -9.63
N ALA A 217 -12.80 -14.29 -10.46
CA ALA A 217 -12.66 -13.90 -11.86
C ALA A 217 -13.94 -14.13 -12.69
N LYS A 218 -14.81 -15.06 -12.31
CA LYS A 218 -16.03 -15.40 -13.03
C LYS A 218 -17.19 -14.48 -12.67
N THR A 219 -17.38 -14.22 -11.39
CA THR A 219 -18.51 -13.45 -10.86
C THR A 219 -18.22 -11.97 -10.62
N LEU A 220 -16.93 -11.60 -10.54
CA LEU A 220 -16.43 -10.29 -10.12
C LEU A 220 -16.89 -9.87 -8.71
N THR A 221 -17.28 -10.84 -7.90
CA THR A 221 -17.56 -10.60 -6.48
C THR A 221 -16.26 -10.37 -5.72
N VAL A 222 -16.30 -9.49 -4.75
CA VAL A 222 -15.17 -9.25 -3.85
C VAL A 222 -15.06 -10.40 -2.87
N VAL A 223 -13.93 -11.11 -2.90
CA VAL A 223 -13.59 -12.23 -2.00
C VAL A 223 -12.86 -11.71 -0.77
N ALA A 224 -11.94 -10.76 -0.96
CA ALA A 224 -11.14 -10.19 0.13
C ALA A 224 -10.80 -8.73 -0.13
N ARG A 225 -10.59 -7.97 0.95
CA ARG A 225 -10.12 -6.59 0.94
C ARG A 225 -9.03 -6.40 1.99
N LYS A 226 -7.96 -5.71 1.62
CA LYS A 226 -6.87 -5.39 2.52
C LYS A 226 -6.41 -3.96 2.33
N PRO A 227 -6.85 -3.03 3.19
CA PRO A 227 -6.41 -1.65 3.13
C PRO A 227 -4.95 -1.52 3.55
N GLN A 228 -4.23 -0.62 2.89
CA GLN A 228 -2.83 -0.32 3.15
C GLN A 228 -2.60 1.19 3.12
N PHE A 229 -1.85 1.68 4.09
CA PHE A 229 -1.30 3.02 4.06
C PHE A 229 0.17 2.96 4.42
N THR A 230 1.02 3.60 3.62
CA THR A 230 2.43 3.72 3.91
C THR A 230 3.00 5.05 3.44
N HIS A 231 4.01 5.53 4.14
CA HIS A 231 4.75 6.74 3.82
C HIS A 231 6.19 6.61 4.31
N THR A 232 7.06 7.44 3.77
CA THR A 232 8.44 7.59 4.27
C THR A 232 8.79 9.07 4.27
N LYS A 233 9.37 9.56 5.36
CA LYS A 233 9.75 10.96 5.52
C LYS A 233 11.18 11.17 5.07
N TYR A 234 11.39 12.14 4.18
CA TYR A 234 12.71 12.49 3.65
C TYR A 234 13.06 13.94 3.94
N SER A 235 14.31 14.19 4.30
CA SER A 235 14.92 15.52 4.36
C SER A 235 16.42 15.41 4.06
N ASP A 236 17.03 16.51 3.62
CA ASP A 236 18.47 16.60 3.44
C ASP A 236 19.11 17.27 4.67
N PRO A 237 19.89 16.54 5.47
CA PRO A 237 20.52 17.08 6.67
C PRO A 237 21.56 18.16 6.38
N LYS A 238 22.05 18.24 5.13
CA LYS A 238 23.06 19.20 4.68
C LYS A 238 22.46 20.43 4.01
N SER A 239 21.16 20.43 3.73
CA SER A 239 20.49 21.54 3.07
C SER A 239 20.12 22.64 4.06
N ASN A 240 20.47 23.86 3.72
CA ASN A 240 20.04 25.07 4.42
C ASN A 240 18.80 25.72 3.78
N ALA A 241 18.16 25.07 2.80
CA ALA A 241 16.99 25.60 2.14
C ALA A 241 15.81 25.70 3.12
N ILE A 242 15.15 26.85 3.13
CA ILE A 242 13.99 27.11 3.99
C ILE A 242 12.79 26.26 3.55
N ASP A 243 12.59 26.13 2.23
CA ASP A 243 11.54 25.25 1.69
C ASP A 243 12.07 23.84 1.52
N VAL A 244 11.49 22.90 2.25
CA VAL A 244 11.89 21.48 2.22
C VAL A 244 11.72 20.83 0.83
N ILE A 245 10.87 21.39 -0.05
CA ILE A 245 10.75 20.92 -1.44
C ILE A 245 12.05 21.20 -2.22
N GLU A 246 12.78 22.25 -1.85
CA GLU A 246 14.07 22.59 -2.47
C GLU A 246 15.22 21.72 -1.95
N GLN A 247 15.03 21.08 -0.77
CA GLN A 247 16.01 20.17 -0.19
C GLN A 247 16.10 18.83 -0.90
N VAL A 248 14.98 18.35 -1.44
CA VAL A 248 14.90 17.07 -2.12
C VAL A 248 14.46 17.29 -3.56
N SER A 249 15.29 16.89 -4.52
CA SER A 249 14.99 17.12 -5.93
C SER A 249 13.70 16.38 -6.37
N PRO A 250 12.95 16.92 -7.33
CA PRO A 250 11.77 16.23 -7.86
C PRO A 250 12.07 14.81 -8.40
N ALA A 251 13.24 14.61 -8.99
CA ALA A 251 13.66 13.31 -9.50
C ALA A 251 13.89 12.28 -8.37
N GLU A 252 14.50 12.72 -7.26
CA GLU A 252 14.66 11.89 -6.05
C GLU A 252 13.30 11.55 -5.45
N ILE A 253 12.38 12.52 -5.34
CA ILE A 253 11.03 12.30 -4.81
C ILE A 253 10.28 11.25 -5.66
N VAL A 254 10.33 11.37 -6.99
CA VAL A 254 9.70 10.38 -7.91
C VAL A 254 10.33 9.00 -7.75
N THR A 255 11.65 8.93 -7.62
CA THR A 255 12.38 7.67 -7.40
C THR A 255 11.94 7.01 -6.09
N GLN A 256 11.88 7.77 -5.00
CA GLN A 256 11.47 7.25 -3.70
C GLN A 256 9.98 6.88 -3.67
N LEU A 257 9.12 7.63 -4.36
CA LEU A 257 7.71 7.30 -4.52
C LEU A 257 7.53 5.96 -5.26
N ASN A 258 8.24 5.74 -6.36
CA ASN A 258 8.17 4.47 -7.10
C ASN A 258 8.62 3.28 -6.24
N LYS A 259 9.71 3.42 -5.48
CA LYS A 259 10.16 2.38 -4.54
C LYS A 259 9.12 2.12 -3.46
N LEU A 260 8.55 3.18 -2.87
CA LEU A 260 7.52 3.08 -1.84
C LEU A 260 6.30 2.31 -2.34
N VAL A 261 5.82 2.66 -3.53
CA VAL A 261 4.64 2.07 -4.18
C VAL A 261 4.87 0.58 -4.45
N GLU A 262 6.01 0.21 -5.03
CA GLU A 262 6.39 -1.17 -5.31
C GLU A 262 6.49 -2.00 -4.01
N GLN A 263 7.17 -1.47 -3.00
CA GLN A 263 7.30 -2.13 -1.69
C GLN A 263 5.97 -2.26 -0.96
N ALA A 264 5.10 -1.27 -1.05
CA ALA A 264 3.78 -1.31 -0.43
C ALA A 264 2.91 -2.41 -1.06
N ALA A 265 2.91 -2.53 -2.39
CA ALA A 265 2.21 -3.58 -3.11
C ALA A 265 2.77 -4.97 -2.74
N TYR A 266 4.09 -5.12 -2.67
CA TYR A 266 4.74 -6.37 -2.24
C TYR A 266 4.28 -6.79 -0.84
N ARG A 267 4.31 -5.88 0.13
CA ARG A 267 3.89 -6.16 1.51
C ARG A 267 2.40 -6.46 1.64
N SER A 268 1.57 -5.95 0.73
CA SER A 268 0.13 -6.20 0.77
C SER A 268 -0.23 -7.68 0.58
N VAL A 269 0.62 -8.47 -0.06
CA VAL A 269 0.46 -9.93 -0.23
C VAL A 269 0.91 -10.66 1.04
N ARG A 270 2.11 -10.41 1.51
CA ARG A 270 2.76 -11.16 2.58
C ARG A 270 2.16 -11.00 3.98
N GLY A 271 1.29 -10.04 4.20
CA GLY A 271 0.85 -9.71 5.55
C GLY A 271 1.93 -8.89 6.31
N THR A 272 1.50 -8.13 7.30
CA THR A 272 2.38 -7.46 8.26
C THR A 272 2.96 -8.52 9.18
N VAL A 273 4.25 -8.78 9.09
CA VAL A 273 4.96 -9.34 10.24
C VAL A 273 4.98 -8.20 11.25
N GLU A 274 4.11 -8.26 12.25
CA GLU A 274 4.26 -7.43 13.44
C GLU A 274 5.57 -7.86 14.08
N VAL A 275 6.62 -7.07 13.89
CA VAL A 275 7.82 -7.16 14.69
C VAL A 275 7.39 -6.62 16.06
N GLY A 276 6.97 -7.52 16.95
CA GLY A 276 6.70 -7.19 18.34
C GLY A 276 7.93 -6.51 18.95
N PRO A 277 7.78 -5.64 19.95
CA PRO A 277 8.92 -5.00 20.60
C PRO A 277 9.87 -6.09 21.07
N VAL A 278 11.14 -5.97 20.68
CA VAL A 278 12.21 -6.85 21.13
C VAL A 278 12.20 -6.76 22.67
N LYS A 279 11.74 -7.83 23.32
CA LYS A 279 11.89 -7.93 24.78
C LYS A 279 13.39 -7.83 25.07
N PRO A 280 13.83 -6.86 25.89
CA PRO A 280 15.22 -6.83 26.31
C PRO A 280 15.49 -8.18 27.00
N THR A 281 16.44 -8.92 26.47
CA THR A 281 16.97 -10.11 27.11
C THR A 281 17.56 -9.66 28.43
N ALA A 282 17.04 -10.15 29.54
CA ALA A 282 17.61 -9.95 30.84
C ALA A 282 19.00 -10.62 30.81
N SER A 283 20.04 -9.84 30.55
CA SER A 283 21.42 -10.22 30.66
C SER A 283 21.93 -9.76 32.03
N ASP A 284 22.13 -10.76 32.89
CA ASP A 284 23.10 -10.78 34.00
C ASP A 284 23.14 -9.57 34.94
N ALA A 285 22.21 -9.58 35.91
CA ALA A 285 22.52 -9.17 37.24
C ALA A 285 23.13 -10.39 37.96
N GLY A 286 24.48 -10.50 37.99
CA GLY A 286 25.17 -11.57 38.68
C GLY A 286 26.68 -11.43 38.55
N GLN A 287 27.28 -10.50 39.26
CA GLN A 287 28.47 -10.69 40.10
C GLN A 287 28.87 -9.38 40.75
#